data_67f4e8aca63fcd38c2e849ca89211b0f
#
_entry.id   67f4e8aca63fcd38c2e849ca89211b0f
#
_cell.length_a   1.000
_cell.length_b   1.000
_cell.length_c   1.000
_cell.angle_alpha   90.00
_cell.angle_beta   90.00
_cell.angle_gamma   90.00
#
_symmetry.space_group_name_H-M   'P 1'
#
loop_
_entity.id
_entity.type
_entity.pdbx_description
1 polymer ?
#
loop_
_entity_poly.entity_id
_entity_poly.type
_entity_poly.pdbx_seq_one_letter_code
_entity_poly.pdbx_strand_id
1 'polypeptide(L)'
;MSRKRQALDPNNPTVRGLGLGALFNDLENQRRSRQATSPKTMKELKAQLQRDGEQWRDEHKKEFKNGNVKIFHPSPRSVADILEKYLYYGIIANDDEEMERGQVSFYDLDSGTYKASQRTLEKLATCIERSLTTRQLAEIRHYLFLDSHRLTETRTKWLIPVNNGIYNQHTHKLEPFSSKYVFRHKIMTNYNANATEPSFNGWQLSEWFQQIAGGDRDKLLLLWQTISAVVNPNLTTDVAIFLVDNGQGRTGKSTFERLLENLVGAGNYGSLKLKEFEDDFKLASATGKALLIGDDNNPNDYNRTSENFKSVATGENILINPKGLTPFNYRFNNFIVQSMNGIPRFSDTSDVLFRRFRVIVFDHQYKATAANKRIKDEYIKDQRLLEFVLKKALSMTPDVLQDTTESQEIIKDIKEDNDSVDHFIENYLPEMESTRVPITFLFKLFLATMDY
;
A
#
# COMPACT_ATOMS: atom_id res chain seq x y z
N MET A 1 -33.11 1.41 19.09
CA MET A 1 -33.41 -0.04 19.03
C MET A 1 -33.06 -0.57 17.66
N SER A 2 -31.85 -1.10 17.51
CA SER A 2 -31.32 -1.65 16.27
C SER A 2 -31.86 -3.06 16.07
N ARG A 3 -32.74 -3.27 15.08
CA ARG A 3 -33.12 -4.61 14.64
C ARG A 3 -31.98 -5.21 13.83
N LYS A 4 -31.21 -6.12 14.45
CA LYS A 4 -30.31 -7.02 13.72
C LYS A 4 -31.15 -7.80 12.69
N ARG A 5 -30.86 -7.63 11.39
CA ARG A 5 -31.33 -8.54 10.36
C ARG A 5 -30.65 -9.89 10.60
N GLN A 6 -31.38 -10.83 11.19
CA GLN A 6 -30.96 -12.23 11.24
C GLN A 6 -31.03 -12.76 9.80
N ALA A 7 -29.92 -13.35 9.34
CA ALA A 7 -29.93 -14.13 8.10
C ALA A 7 -30.96 -15.24 8.21
N LEU A 8 -31.84 -15.35 7.20
CA LEU A 8 -32.84 -16.40 7.15
C LEU A 8 -32.14 -17.75 6.99
N ASP A 9 -32.25 -18.62 8.00
CA ASP A 9 -31.74 -19.98 7.94
C ASP A 9 -32.68 -20.82 7.07
N PRO A 10 -32.23 -21.41 5.95
CA PRO A 10 -33.05 -22.23 5.05
C PRO A 10 -33.59 -23.51 5.73
N ASN A 11 -33.03 -23.93 6.86
CA ASN A 11 -33.48 -25.09 7.62
C ASN A 11 -34.53 -24.74 8.68
N ASN A 12 -34.87 -23.48 8.89
CA ASN A 12 -35.91 -23.06 9.81
C ASN A 12 -37.28 -23.62 9.38
N PRO A 13 -38.03 -24.30 10.25
CA PRO A 13 -39.33 -24.88 9.92
C PRO A 13 -40.34 -23.89 9.35
N THR A 14 -40.30 -22.62 9.76
CA THR A 14 -41.14 -21.54 9.25
C THR A 14 -40.81 -21.16 7.80
N VAL A 15 -39.57 -21.28 7.39
CA VAL A 15 -39.10 -21.02 6.01
C VAL A 15 -39.51 -22.17 5.07
N ARG A 16 -39.47 -23.42 5.57
CA ARG A 16 -39.92 -24.61 4.84
C ARG A 16 -41.42 -24.60 4.56
N GLY A 17 -42.22 -24.11 5.48
CA GLY A 17 -43.70 -24.03 5.33
C GLY A 17 -44.15 -23.02 4.28
N LEU A 18 -43.30 -22.06 3.85
CA LEU A 18 -43.61 -21.03 2.86
C LEU A 18 -43.17 -21.39 1.41
N GLY A 19 -42.68 -22.59 1.17
CA GLY A 19 -42.13 -23.00 -0.13
C GLY A 19 -40.83 -22.30 -0.52
N LEU A 20 -40.27 -21.46 0.37
CA LEU A 20 -39.07 -20.67 0.11
C LEU A 20 -37.80 -21.53 0.06
N GLY A 21 -37.84 -22.74 0.63
CA GLY A 21 -36.70 -23.67 0.61
C GLY A 21 -36.31 -24.12 -0.81
N ALA A 22 -37.29 -24.33 -1.69
CA ALA A 22 -37.03 -24.66 -3.09
C ALA A 22 -36.42 -23.46 -3.83
N LEU A 23 -36.91 -22.25 -3.54
CA LEU A 23 -36.38 -21.02 -4.13
C LEU A 23 -34.95 -20.74 -3.70
N PHE A 24 -34.62 -20.99 -2.42
CA PHE A 24 -33.24 -20.87 -1.90
C PHE A 24 -32.30 -21.92 -2.53
N ASN A 25 -32.76 -23.16 -2.66
CA ASN A 25 -31.97 -24.21 -3.31
C ASN A 25 -31.77 -23.92 -4.82
N ASP A 26 -32.77 -23.38 -5.50
CA ASP A 26 -32.64 -22.96 -6.89
C ASP A 26 -31.68 -21.77 -7.05
N LEU A 27 -31.75 -20.79 -6.15
CA LEU A 27 -30.80 -19.66 -6.14
C LEU A 27 -29.37 -20.12 -5.78
N GLU A 28 -29.21 -21.06 -4.86
CA GLU A 28 -27.88 -21.64 -4.58
C GLU A 28 -27.37 -22.50 -5.74
N ASN A 29 -28.22 -23.30 -6.39
CA ASN A 29 -27.84 -24.09 -7.55
C ASN A 29 -27.53 -23.19 -8.76
N GLN A 30 -28.28 -22.12 -8.96
CA GLN A 30 -27.97 -21.09 -9.98
C GLN A 30 -26.66 -20.35 -9.64
N ARG A 31 -26.38 -20.06 -8.37
CA ARG A 31 -25.08 -19.51 -7.94
C ARG A 31 -23.94 -20.52 -8.18
N ARG A 32 -24.11 -21.78 -7.82
CA ARG A 32 -23.10 -22.84 -8.06
C ARG A 32 -22.86 -23.11 -9.53
N SER A 33 -23.90 -23.13 -10.36
CA SER A 33 -23.77 -23.27 -11.82
C SER A 33 -23.10 -22.04 -12.45
N ARG A 34 -23.45 -20.82 -12.02
CA ARG A 34 -22.75 -19.59 -12.43
C ARG A 34 -21.28 -19.59 -12.02
N GLN A 35 -20.94 -20.06 -10.82
CA GLN A 35 -19.55 -20.17 -10.35
C GLN A 35 -18.74 -21.22 -11.13
N ALA A 36 -19.37 -22.31 -11.57
CA ALA A 36 -18.69 -23.35 -12.34
C ALA A 36 -18.32 -22.92 -13.78
N THR A 37 -19.04 -21.95 -14.33
CA THR A 37 -18.85 -21.41 -15.69
C THR A 37 -18.20 -20.04 -15.75
N SER A 38 -17.97 -19.40 -14.59
CA SER A 38 -17.36 -18.08 -14.54
C SER A 38 -15.88 -18.12 -14.90
N PRO A 39 -15.39 -17.15 -15.69
CA PRO A 39 -13.96 -17.03 -16.00
C PRO A 39 -13.11 -16.97 -14.74
N LYS A 40 -11.98 -17.71 -14.75
CA LYS A 40 -11.02 -17.77 -13.62
C LYS A 40 -9.79 -16.89 -13.85
N THR A 41 -9.57 -16.47 -15.09
CA THR A 41 -8.44 -15.64 -15.49
C THR A 41 -8.92 -14.47 -16.36
N MET A 42 -8.14 -13.41 -16.42
CA MET A 42 -8.43 -12.27 -17.33
C MET A 42 -8.38 -12.68 -18.79
N LYS A 43 -7.62 -13.72 -19.14
CA LYS A 43 -7.60 -14.29 -20.51
C LYS A 43 -8.93 -14.98 -20.83
N GLU A 44 -9.44 -15.81 -19.93
CA GLU A 44 -10.75 -16.46 -20.09
C GLU A 44 -11.89 -15.44 -20.11
N LEU A 45 -11.83 -14.41 -19.26
CA LEU A 45 -12.81 -13.32 -19.26
C LEU A 45 -12.87 -12.62 -20.62
N LYS A 46 -11.73 -12.23 -21.19
CA LYS A 46 -11.68 -11.59 -22.51
C LYS A 46 -12.27 -12.48 -23.61
N ALA A 47 -11.94 -13.77 -23.58
CA ALA A 47 -12.50 -14.72 -24.54
C ALA A 47 -14.00 -14.91 -24.38
N GLN A 48 -14.52 -14.87 -23.15
CA GLN A 48 -15.96 -14.93 -22.88
C GLN A 48 -16.67 -13.67 -23.37
N LEU A 49 -16.15 -12.48 -23.05
CA LEU A 49 -16.69 -11.22 -23.51
C LEU A 49 -16.74 -11.11 -25.04
N GLN A 50 -15.74 -11.66 -25.74
CA GLN A 50 -15.74 -11.72 -27.19
C GLN A 50 -16.89 -12.59 -27.71
N ARG A 51 -17.06 -13.80 -27.14
CA ARG A 51 -18.17 -14.70 -27.50
C ARG A 51 -19.53 -14.07 -27.28
N ASP A 52 -19.72 -13.39 -26.13
CA ASP A 52 -20.97 -12.72 -25.81
C ASP A 52 -21.25 -11.57 -26.78
N GLY A 53 -20.24 -10.84 -27.21
CA GLY A 53 -20.36 -9.79 -28.23
C GLY A 53 -20.73 -10.37 -29.61
N GLU A 54 -20.15 -11.50 -30.00
CA GLU A 54 -20.49 -12.23 -31.23
C GLU A 54 -21.93 -12.75 -31.18
N GLN A 55 -22.32 -13.39 -30.09
CA GLN A 55 -23.68 -13.87 -29.86
C GLN A 55 -24.70 -12.74 -29.91
N TRP A 56 -24.41 -11.61 -29.26
CA TRP A 56 -25.30 -10.45 -29.29
C TRP A 56 -25.56 -9.95 -30.72
N ARG A 57 -24.51 -9.86 -31.54
CA ARG A 57 -24.65 -9.46 -32.97
C ARG A 57 -25.44 -10.47 -33.78
N ASP A 58 -25.27 -11.75 -33.55
CA ASP A 58 -26.02 -12.80 -34.22
C ASP A 58 -27.48 -12.78 -33.83
N GLU A 59 -27.85 -12.52 -32.61
CA GLU A 59 -29.21 -12.40 -32.12
C GLU A 59 -29.92 -11.13 -32.65
N HIS A 60 -29.16 -10.07 -32.99
CA HIS A 60 -29.68 -8.78 -33.41
C HIS A 60 -29.41 -8.49 -34.90
N LYS A 61 -29.14 -9.50 -35.71
CA LYS A 61 -29.07 -9.35 -37.17
C LYS A 61 -30.46 -9.33 -37.78
N LYS A 62 -30.64 -8.52 -38.83
CA LYS A 62 -31.91 -8.45 -39.59
C LYS A 62 -31.65 -8.84 -41.03
N GLU A 63 -32.33 -9.87 -41.47
CA GLU A 63 -32.32 -10.31 -42.83
C GLU A 63 -33.48 -9.64 -43.63
N PHE A 64 -33.16 -9.06 -44.77
CA PHE A 64 -34.13 -8.40 -45.63
C PHE A 64 -34.54 -9.34 -46.77
N LYS A 65 -35.75 -9.11 -47.34
CA LYS A 65 -36.30 -9.92 -48.44
C LYS A 65 -35.43 -9.99 -49.69
N ASN A 66 -34.51 -9.08 -49.85
CA ASN A 66 -33.51 -9.04 -50.93
C ASN A 66 -32.23 -9.82 -50.66
N GLY A 67 -32.19 -10.60 -49.57
CA GLY A 67 -31.02 -11.38 -49.14
C GLY A 67 -29.92 -10.58 -48.43
N ASN A 68 -30.08 -9.26 -48.26
CA ASN A 68 -29.13 -8.45 -47.52
C ASN A 68 -29.28 -8.68 -46.00
N VAL A 69 -28.16 -8.81 -45.29
CA VAL A 69 -28.16 -8.94 -43.83
C VAL A 69 -27.60 -7.65 -43.25
N LYS A 70 -28.35 -7.01 -42.37
CA LYS A 70 -27.86 -5.89 -41.57
C LYS A 70 -27.47 -6.39 -40.16
N ILE A 71 -26.21 -6.23 -39.80
CA ILE A 71 -25.70 -6.52 -38.47
C ILE A 71 -25.79 -5.25 -37.62
N PHE A 72 -26.43 -5.37 -36.45
CA PHE A 72 -26.44 -4.29 -35.47
C PHE A 72 -25.30 -4.48 -34.48
N HIS A 73 -24.79 -3.38 -33.96
CA HIS A 73 -23.74 -3.35 -32.95
C HIS A 73 -24.35 -3.07 -31.57
N PRO A 74 -23.85 -3.68 -30.48
CA PRO A 74 -24.36 -3.41 -29.16
C PRO A 74 -24.16 -1.94 -28.78
N SER A 75 -25.21 -1.37 -28.18
CA SER A 75 -25.14 -0.01 -27.63
C SER A 75 -24.17 0.07 -26.44
N PRO A 76 -23.70 1.26 -26.07
CA PRO A 76 -22.89 1.43 -24.85
C PRO A 76 -23.55 0.82 -23.61
N ARG A 77 -24.86 0.95 -23.45
CA ARG A 77 -25.60 0.32 -22.35
C ARG A 77 -25.56 -1.22 -22.44
N SER A 78 -25.80 -1.79 -23.62
CA SER A 78 -25.71 -3.25 -23.79
C SER A 78 -24.33 -3.80 -23.53
N VAL A 79 -23.27 -3.04 -23.85
CA VAL A 79 -21.89 -3.42 -23.51
C VAL A 79 -21.65 -3.38 -22.00
N ALA A 80 -22.17 -2.34 -21.31
CA ALA A 80 -22.10 -2.27 -19.85
C ALA A 80 -22.82 -3.46 -19.20
N ASP A 81 -24.04 -3.79 -19.65
CA ASP A 81 -24.83 -4.92 -19.15
C ASP A 81 -24.09 -6.27 -19.34
N ILE A 82 -23.35 -6.44 -20.44
CA ILE A 82 -22.53 -7.64 -20.67
C ILE A 82 -21.32 -7.67 -19.70
N LEU A 83 -20.65 -6.55 -19.48
CA LEU A 83 -19.54 -6.46 -18.52
C LEU A 83 -19.98 -6.79 -17.11
N GLU A 84 -21.13 -6.29 -16.67
CA GLU A 84 -21.71 -6.49 -15.34
C GLU A 84 -21.99 -7.96 -15.01
N LYS A 85 -22.24 -8.80 -16.02
CA LYS A 85 -22.43 -10.24 -15.80
C LYS A 85 -21.21 -10.93 -15.20
N TYR A 86 -20.01 -10.42 -15.49
CA TYR A 86 -18.74 -11.08 -15.17
C TYR A 86 -17.84 -10.30 -14.22
N LEU A 87 -18.01 -8.99 -14.12
CA LEU A 87 -17.16 -8.15 -13.28
C LEU A 87 -17.70 -8.10 -11.84
N TYR A 88 -16.82 -8.38 -10.89
CA TYR A 88 -17.01 -7.93 -9.52
C TYR A 88 -16.46 -6.51 -9.46
N TYR A 89 -17.33 -5.50 -9.38
CA TYR A 89 -16.91 -4.11 -9.45
C TYR A 89 -17.72 -3.22 -8.51
N GLY A 90 -17.24 -2.02 -8.29
CA GLY A 90 -17.89 -1.01 -7.46
C GLY A 90 -16.92 0.13 -7.21
N ILE A 91 -17.28 1.04 -6.32
CA ILE A 91 -16.44 2.16 -5.91
C ILE A 91 -15.95 1.91 -4.48
N ILE A 92 -14.63 1.88 -4.30
CA ILE A 92 -14.03 1.73 -2.98
C ILE A 92 -14.14 3.07 -2.28
N ALA A 93 -15.04 3.15 -1.29
CA ALA A 93 -15.38 4.38 -0.56
C ALA A 93 -15.76 4.06 0.89
N ASN A 94 -15.51 5.01 1.80
CA ASN A 94 -15.89 4.91 3.19
C ASN A 94 -17.27 5.55 3.46
N ASP A 95 -17.64 6.56 2.67
CA ASP A 95 -18.88 7.32 2.80
C ASP A 95 -19.51 7.63 1.43
N ASP A 96 -20.63 8.35 1.43
CA ASP A 96 -21.36 8.70 0.21
C ASP A 96 -20.65 9.77 -0.61
N GLU A 97 -19.91 10.68 0.02
CA GLU A 97 -19.15 11.71 -0.69
C GLU A 97 -17.99 11.11 -1.48
N GLU A 98 -17.25 10.17 -0.85
CA GLU A 98 -16.21 9.40 -1.54
C GLU A 98 -16.80 8.53 -2.66
N MET A 99 -18.03 8.02 -2.48
CA MET A 99 -18.74 7.24 -3.50
C MET A 99 -19.02 8.08 -4.74
N GLU A 100 -19.48 9.32 -4.59
CA GLU A 100 -19.78 10.23 -5.71
C GLU A 100 -18.53 10.67 -6.49
N ARG A 101 -17.38 10.76 -5.83
CA ARG A 101 -16.10 11.20 -6.43
C ARG A 101 -15.17 10.06 -6.79
N GLY A 102 -15.53 8.84 -6.42
CA GLY A 102 -14.69 7.66 -6.57
C GLY A 102 -14.55 7.19 -8.02
N GLN A 103 -13.63 6.26 -8.22
CA GLN A 103 -13.42 5.60 -9.50
C GLN A 103 -13.92 4.16 -9.45
N VAL A 104 -14.54 3.71 -10.52
CA VAL A 104 -14.95 2.32 -10.67
C VAL A 104 -13.74 1.42 -10.56
N SER A 105 -13.74 0.56 -9.56
CA SER A 105 -12.74 -0.47 -9.32
C SER A 105 -13.34 -1.83 -9.61
N PHE A 106 -12.59 -2.69 -10.23
CA PHE A 106 -13.00 -4.06 -10.54
C PHE A 106 -11.97 -5.08 -10.05
N TYR A 107 -12.45 -6.26 -9.71
CA TYR A 107 -11.59 -7.37 -9.30
C TYR A 107 -10.85 -7.94 -10.49
N ASP A 108 -9.53 -7.88 -10.45
CA ASP A 108 -8.65 -8.45 -11.47
C ASP A 108 -8.37 -9.92 -11.13
N LEU A 109 -8.85 -10.83 -11.97
CA LEU A 109 -8.80 -12.28 -11.74
C LEU A 109 -7.38 -12.83 -11.69
N ASP A 110 -6.41 -12.19 -12.39
CA ASP A 110 -5.02 -12.65 -12.39
C ASP A 110 -4.25 -12.17 -11.16
N SER A 111 -4.53 -10.95 -10.68
CA SER A 111 -3.84 -10.39 -9.53
C SER A 111 -4.51 -10.70 -8.19
N GLY A 112 -5.81 -10.98 -8.18
CA GLY A 112 -6.59 -11.17 -6.96
C GLY A 112 -6.84 -9.88 -6.17
N THR A 113 -6.71 -8.70 -6.82
CA THR A 113 -6.88 -7.38 -6.21
C THR A 113 -7.85 -6.52 -7.01
N TYR A 114 -8.40 -5.48 -6.39
CA TYR A 114 -9.23 -4.49 -7.07
C TYR A 114 -8.39 -3.40 -7.72
N LYS A 115 -8.69 -3.08 -8.98
CA LYS A 115 -7.96 -2.07 -9.77
C LYS A 115 -8.90 -1.02 -10.33
N ALA A 116 -8.54 0.24 -10.16
CA ALA A 116 -9.20 1.39 -10.78
C ALA A 116 -8.46 1.75 -12.09
N SER A 117 -8.65 0.97 -13.15
CA SER A 117 -7.97 1.18 -14.43
C SER A 117 -8.96 1.39 -15.56
N GLN A 118 -9.17 2.65 -15.94
CA GLN A 118 -10.01 3.02 -17.08
C GLN A 118 -9.56 2.30 -18.36
N ARG A 119 -8.25 2.28 -18.64
CA ARG A 119 -7.69 1.61 -19.82
C ARG A 119 -8.03 0.12 -19.86
N THR A 120 -8.04 -0.55 -18.71
CA THR A 120 -8.37 -1.98 -18.67
C THR A 120 -9.86 -2.20 -18.89
N LEU A 121 -10.73 -1.38 -18.29
CA LEU A 121 -12.18 -1.43 -18.55
C LEU A 121 -12.49 -1.20 -20.04
N GLU A 122 -11.86 -0.21 -20.66
CA GLU A 122 -12.01 0.06 -22.11
C GLU A 122 -11.55 -1.13 -22.96
N LYS A 123 -10.43 -1.76 -22.61
CA LYS A 123 -9.99 -2.98 -23.29
C LYS A 123 -10.96 -4.14 -23.13
N LEU A 124 -11.63 -4.29 -21.99
CA LEU A 124 -12.64 -5.30 -21.79
C LEU A 124 -13.89 -4.98 -22.63
N ALA A 125 -14.35 -3.73 -22.67
CA ALA A 125 -15.44 -3.28 -23.53
C ALA A 125 -15.15 -3.54 -25.02
N THR A 126 -13.92 -3.27 -25.47
CA THR A 126 -13.50 -3.53 -26.87
C THR A 126 -13.37 -5.02 -27.21
N CYS A 127 -13.34 -5.93 -26.24
CA CYS A 127 -13.51 -7.36 -26.51
C CYS A 127 -14.93 -7.70 -26.96
N ILE A 128 -15.95 -7.01 -26.45
CA ILE A 128 -17.35 -7.19 -26.81
C ILE A 128 -17.63 -6.55 -28.18
N GLU A 129 -17.19 -5.30 -28.35
CA GLU A 129 -17.41 -4.53 -29.57
C GLU A 129 -16.19 -3.69 -29.93
N ARG A 130 -15.54 -4.01 -31.05
CA ARG A 130 -14.30 -3.37 -31.48
C ARG A 130 -14.48 -1.98 -32.06
N SER A 131 -15.68 -1.65 -32.56
CA SER A 131 -15.98 -0.39 -33.24
C SER A 131 -16.33 0.75 -32.28
N LEU A 132 -16.21 0.55 -30.96
CA LEU A 132 -16.53 1.56 -29.96
C LEU A 132 -15.63 2.81 -30.12
N THR A 133 -16.28 3.96 -30.21
CA THR A 133 -15.61 5.26 -30.21
C THR A 133 -15.23 5.68 -28.79
N THR A 134 -14.31 6.66 -28.67
CA THR A 134 -13.92 7.23 -27.37
C THR A 134 -15.11 7.74 -26.56
N ARG A 135 -16.12 8.36 -27.22
CA ARG A 135 -17.34 8.83 -26.57
C ARG A 135 -18.15 7.66 -26.02
N GLN A 136 -18.34 6.60 -26.79
CA GLN A 136 -19.07 5.40 -26.34
C GLN A 136 -18.35 4.68 -25.20
N LEU A 137 -17.02 4.64 -25.22
CA LEU A 137 -16.24 4.11 -24.09
C LEU A 137 -16.43 4.95 -22.81
N ALA A 138 -16.53 6.28 -22.94
CA ALA A 138 -16.86 7.15 -21.81
C ALA A 138 -18.29 6.91 -21.28
N GLU A 139 -19.26 6.72 -22.18
CA GLU A 139 -20.64 6.38 -21.81
C GLU A 139 -20.72 5.04 -21.07
N ILE A 140 -19.99 4.01 -21.51
CA ILE A 140 -19.90 2.71 -20.81
C ILE A 140 -19.36 2.88 -19.40
N ARG A 141 -18.27 3.64 -19.23
CA ARG A 141 -17.71 3.91 -17.89
C ARG A 141 -18.71 4.65 -17.00
N HIS A 142 -19.48 5.58 -17.58
CA HIS A 142 -20.51 6.32 -16.86
C HIS A 142 -21.64 5.40 -16.40
N TYR A 143 -22.10 4.47 -17.24
CA TYR A 143 -23.10 3.47 -16.82
C TYR A 143 -22.55 2.60 -15.69
N LEU A 144 -21.34 2.06 -15.81
CA LEU A 144 -20.73 1.28 -14.73
C LEU A 144 -20.56 2.11 -13.44
N PHE A 145 -20.30 3.41 -13.54
CA PHE A 145 -20.25 4.30 -12.38
C PHE A 145 -21.62 4.43 -11.71
N LEU A 146 -22.68 4.69 -12.48
CA LEU A 146 -24.06 4.84 -11.97
C LEU A 146 -24.58 3.54 -11.32
N ASP A 147 -24.23 2.40 -11.88
CA ASP A 147 -24.66 1.08 -11.38
C ASP A 147 -23.71 0.52 -10.30
N SER A 148 -22.64 1.24 -9.95
CA SER A 148 -21.67 0.82 -8.93
C SER A 148 -22.27 0.83 -7.54
N HIS A 149 -21.94 -0.20 -6.76
CA HIS A 149 -22.19 -0.22 -5.32
C HIS A 149 -20.91 0.13 -4.54
N ARG A 150 -21.08 0.47 -3.27
CA ARG A 150 -19.95 0.75 -2.39
C ARG A 150 -19.20 -0.54 -2.05
N LEU A 151 -17.90 -0.50 -2.23
CA LEU A 151 -16.95 -1.51 -1.76
C LEU A 151 -16.20 -0.96 -0.54
N THR A 152 -16.14 -1.74 0.53
CA THR A 152 -15.35 -1.39 1.70
C THR A 152 -14.01 -2.11 1.64
N GLU A 153 -12.91 -1.36 1.72
CA GLU A 153 -11.56 -1.91 1.71
C GLU A 153 -11.36 -2.88 2.89
N THR A 154 -10.77 -4.03 2.61
CA THR A 154 -10.45 -5.03 3.65
C THR A 154 -9.22 -4.57 4.42
N ARG A 155 -9.43 -4.12 5.66
CA ARG A 155 -8.39 -3.63 6.57
C ARG A 155 -8.18 -4.55 7.77
N THR A 156 -8.41 -5.82 7.56
CA THR A 156 -8.24 -6.86 8.58
C THR A 156 -6.76 -7.19 8.72
N LYS A 157 -6.16 -6.87 9.87
CA LYS A 157 -4.71 -6.97 10.10
C LYS A 157 -4.13 -8.39 10.01
N TRP A 158 -4.95 -9.42 10.07
CA TRP A 158 -4.50 -10.81 9.94
C TRP A 158 -4.70 -11.42 8.54
N LEU A 159 -5.22 -10.66 7.57
CA LEU A 159 -5.36 -11.09 6.18
C LEU A 159 -4.38 -10.33 5.30
N ILE A 160 -3.33 -10.98 4.87
CA ILE A 160 -2.27 -10.36 4.08
C ILE A 160 -2.30 -10.92 2.65
N PRO A 161 -2.62 -10.10 1.64
CA PRO A 161 -2.56 -10.50 0.25
C PRO A 161 -1.10 -10.62 -0.20
N VAL A 162 -0.69 -11.85 -0.52
CA VAL A 162 0.63 -12.19 -1.08
C VAL A 162 0.51 -12.62 -2.53
N ASN A 163 1.61 -12.86 -3.25
CA ASN A 163 1.53 -13.09 -4.69
C ASN A 163 0.69 -14.32 -5.08
N ASN A 164 0.71 -15.37 -4.31
CA ASN A 164 0.03 -16.64 -4.59
C ASN A 164 -1.24 -16.88 -3.75
N GLY A 165 -1.78 -15.87 -3.06
CA GLY A 165 -3.02 -16.02 -2.28
C GLY A 165 -3.13 -15.00 -1.16
N ILE A 166 -3.99 -15.28 -0.20
CA ILE A 166 -4.21 -14.49 1.01
C ILE A 166 -3.69 -15.29 2.20
N TYR A 167 -2.62 -14.82 2.83
CA TYR A 167 -2.13 -15.44 4.05
C TYR A 167 -2.96 -15.01 5.24
N ASN A 168 -3.48 -15.97 5.97
CA ASN A 168 -4.26 -15.74 7.18
C ASN A 168 -3.39 -16.04 8.41
N GLN A 169 -3.00 -14.98 9.13
CA GLN A 169 -2.12 -15.09 10.30
C GLN A 169 -2.76 -15.82 11.49
N HIS A 170 -4.10 -15.86 11.61
CA HIS A 170 -4.77 -16.60 12.66
C HIS A 170 -4.75 -18.11 12.43
N THR A 171 -4.94 -18.52 11.19
CA THR A 171 -4.97 -19.94 10.82
C THR A 171 -3.62 -20.46 10.35
N HIS A 172 -2.65 -19.57 10.10
CA HIS A 172 -1.34 -19.84 9.49
C HIS A 172 -1.45 -20.56 8.13
N LYS A 173 -2.52 -20.27 7.38
CA LYS A 173 -2.78 -20.90 6.07
C LYS A 173 -2.81 -19.88 4.96
N LEU A 174 -2.41 -20.32 3.78
CA LEU A 174 -2.61 -19.60 2.54
C LEU A 174 -3.98 -19.96 1.96
N GLU A 175 -4.84 -18.97 1.80
CA GLU A 175 -6.16 -19.09 1.20
C GLU A 175 -6.13 -18.61 -0.26
N PRO A 176 -6.99 -19.16 -1.14
CA PRO A 176 -7.09 -18.65 -2.51
C PRO A 176 -7.63 -17.23 -2.51
N PHE A 177 -7.28 -16.48 -3.56
CA PHE A 177 -7.87 -15.16 -3.79
C PHE A 177 -9.39 -15.24 -3.95
N SER A 178 -10.08 -14.21 -3.45
CA SER A 178 -11.54 -14.12 -3.54
C SER A 178 -11.98 -12.66 -3.68
N SER A 179 -12.93 -12.39 -4.58
CA SER A 179 -13.52 -11.07 -4.79
C SER A 179 -14.28 -10.51 -3.56
N LYS A 180 -14.57 -11.36 -2.56
CA LYS A 180 -15.15 -10.90 -1.29
C LYS A 180 -14.21 -10.01 -0.46
N TYR A 181 -12.90 -10.10 -0.71
CA TYR A 181 -11.90 -9.26 -0.07
C TYR A 181 -11.46 -8.15 -0.99
N VAL A 182 -11.58 -6.92 -0.52
CA VAL A 182 -11.25 -5.73 -1.30
C VAL A 182 -9.84 -5.27 -0.94
N PHE A 183 -8.85 -5.78 -1.66
CA PHE A 183 -7.45 -5.35 -1.57
C PHE A 183 -7.07 -4.53 -2.80
N ARG A 184 -6.38 -3.40 -2.63
CA ARG A 184 -5.87 -2.55 -3.72
C ARG A 184 -4.50 -2.99 -4.23
N HIS A 185 -3.70 -3.62 -3.38
CA HIS A 185 -2.34 -4.11 -3.65
C HIS A 185 -2.11 -5.44 -2.96
N LYS A 186 -1.03 -6.11 -3.32
CA LYS A 186 -0.55 -7.34 -2.68
C LYS A 186 0.98 -7.36 -2.65
N ILE A 187 1.57 -8.09 -1.72
CA ILE A 187 3.00 -8.37 -1.70
C ILE A 187 3.33 -9.30 -2.87
N MET A 188 4.28 -8.91 -3.74
CA MET A 188 4.58 -9.65 -4.97
C MET A 188 5.49 -10.86 -4.76
N THR A 189 5.78 -11.20 -3.51
CA THR A 189 6.50 -12.41 -3.13
C THR A 189 5.52 -13.53 -2.80
N ASN A 190 5.83 -14.76 -3.21
CA ASN A 190 5.03 -15.94 -2.86
C ASN A 190 5.23 -16.33 -1.40
N TYR A 191 4.15 -16.66 -0.71
CA TYR A 191 4.26 -17.37 0.56
C TYR A 191 4.59 -18.84 0.32
N ASN A 192 5.66 -19.31 0.97
CA ASN A 192 6.09 -20.71 0.96
C ASN A 192 6.31 -21.20 2.39
N ALA A 193 5.43 -22.08 2.87
CA ALA A 193 5.50 -22.62 4.22
C ALA A 193 6.82 -23.40 4.49
N ASN A 194 7.44 -23.94 3.45
CA ASN A 194 8.68 -24.71 3.55
C ASN A 194 9.94 -23.89 3.26
N ALA A 195 9.80 -22.56 3.07
CA ALA A 195 10.95 -21.72 2.82
C ALA A 195 11.96 -21.79 3.98
N THR A 196 13.21 -21.95 3.64
CA THR A 196 14.38 -21.94 4.54
C THR A 196 15.37 -20.89 4.06
N GLU A 197 16.19 -20.40 4.96
CA GLU A 197 17.19 -19.39 4.61
C GLU A 197 18.23 -19.97 3.63
N PRO A 198 18.39 -19.39 2.44
CA PRO A 198 19.44 -19.80 1.53
C PRO A 198 20.79 -19.21 1.93
N SER A 199 21.88 -19.93 1.60
CA SER A 199 23.23 -19.41 1.70
C SER A 199 23.78 -19.13 0.29
N PHE A 200 24.40 -17.96 0.11
CA PHE A 200 25.01 -17.50 -1.14
C PHE A 200 26.50 -17.31 -0.97
N ASN A 201 27.30 -18.32 -1.35
CA ASN A 201 28.77 -18.30 -1.15
C ASN A 201 29.18 -17.96 0.30
N GLY A 202 28.47 -18.52 1.26
CA GLY A 202 28.70 -18.29 2.69
C GLY A 202 27.98 -17.06 3.27
N TRP A 203 27.35 -16.24 2.46
CA TRP A 203 26.52 -15.11 2.95
C TRP A 203 25.10 -15.59 3.29
N GLN A 204 24.59 -15.15 4.45
CA GLN A 204 23.22 -15.37 4.90
C GLN A 204 22.64 -14.05 5.42
N LEU A 205 21.35 -13.83 5.20
CA LEU A 205 20.64 -12.62 5.62
C LEU A 205 20.64 -12.46 7.15
N SER A 206 20.42 -13.56 7.86
CA SER A 206 20.37 -13.53 9.34
C SER A 206 21.70 -13.10 9.94
N GLU A 207 22.82 -13.54 9.36
CA GLU A 207 24.15 -13.10 9.78
C GLU A 207 24.39 -11.63 9.46
N TRP A 208 23.95 -11.18 8.28
CA TRP A 208 24.04 -9.77 7.90
C TRP A 208 23.22 -8.86 8.84
N PHE A 209 22.02 -9.28 9.24
CA PHE A 209 21.22 -8.54 10.22
C PHE A 209 21.87 -8.52 11.61
N GLN A 210 22.51 -9.60 12.04
CA GLN A 210 23.30 -9.62 13.28
C GLN A 210 24.47 -8.64 13.23
N GLN A 211 25.14 -8.51 12.07
CA GLN A 211 26.21 -7.51 11.88
C GLN A 211 25.67 -6.07 11.98
N ILE A 212 24.52 -5.77 11.34
CA ILE A 212 23.86 -4.46 11.46
C ILE A 212 23.47 -4.19 12.91
N ALA A 213 22.96 -5.19 13.60
CA ALA A 213 22.52 -5.06 14.99
C ALA A 213 23.68 -4.87 15.98
N GLY A 214 24.92 -5.25 15.60
CA GLY A 214 26.10 -5.07 16.48
C GLY A 214 26.01 -5.80 17.82
N GLY A 215 25.16 -6.86 17.92
CA GLY A 215 24.88 -7.60 19.14
C GLY A 215 23.68 -7.08 19.94
N ASP A 216 23.06 -5.97 19.55
CA ASP A 216 21.83 -5.46 20.13
C ASP A 216 20.63 -6.31 19.66
N ARG A 217 19.97 -6.97 20.60
CA ARG A 217 18.81 -7.83 20.34
C ARG A 217 17.56 -7.03 19.96
N ASP A 218 17.38 -5.86 20.53
CA ASP A 218 16.23 -4.99 20.26
C ASP A 218 16.34 -4.37 18.87
N LYS A 219 17.55 -3.98 18.45
CA LYS A 219 17.83 -3.53 17.08
C LYS A 219 17.61 -4.66 16.06
N LEU A 220 18.06 -5.89 16.36
CA LEU A 220 17.79 -7.05 15.51
C LEU A 220 16.29 -7.35 15.41
N LEU A 221 15.57 -7.24 16.51
CA LEU A 221 14.12 -7.41 16.53
C LEU A 221 13.43 -6.33 15.71
N LEU A 222 13.84 -5.07 15.85
CA LEU A 222 13.28 -3.94 15.10
C LEU A 222 13.50 -4.08 13.58
N LEU A 223 14.66 -4.59 13.13
CA LEU A 223 14.89 -4.90 11.71
C LEU A 223 13.83 -5.88 11.17
N TRP A 224 13.55 -6.96 11.89
CA TRP A 224 12.55 -7.94 11.48
C TRP A 224 11.11 -7.41 11.59
N GLN A 225 10.81 -6.65 12.63
CA GLN A 225 9.51 -5.99 12.80
C GLN A 225 9.25 -4.96 11.71
N THR A 226 10.28 -4.25 11.26
CA THR A 226 10.19 -3.35 10.09
C THR A 226 9.72 -4.11 8.85
N ILE A 227 10.30 -5.27 8.56
CA ILE A 227 9.86 -6.11 7.44
C ILE A 227 8.42 -6.59 7.64
N SER A 228 8.07 -7.00 8.86
CA SER A 228 6.70 -7.42 9.20
C SER A 228 5.69 -6.30 8.95
N ALA A 229 6.00 -5.07 9.35
CA ALA A 229 5.13 -3.92 9.11
C ALA A 229 5.02 -3.57 7.61
N VAL A 230 6.11 -3.71 6.86
CA VAL A 230 6.13 -3.49 5.40
C VAL A 230 5.24 -4.49 4.66
N VAL A 231 5.23 -5.76 5.05
CA VAL A 231 4.43 -6.79 4.36
C VAL A 231 2.99 -6.85 4.82
N ASN A 232 2.67 -6.23 5.95
CA ASN A 232 1.31 -6.15 6.47
C ASN A 232 0.79 -4.70 6.51
N PRO A 233 0.27 -4.17 5.41
CA PRO A 233 -0.21 -2.79 5.34
C PRO A 233 -1.41 -2.51 6.26
N ASN A 234 -2.06 -3.53 6.81
CA ASN A 234 -3.15 -3.38 7.77
C ASN A 234 -2.65 -3.30 9.22
N LEU A 235 -1.34 -3.43 9.43
CA LEU A 235 -0.72 -3.26 10.73
C LEU A 235 -0.42 -1.77 10.93
N THR A 236 -1.34 -1.06 11.56
CA THR A 236 -1.11 0.35 11.93
C THR A 236 -0.20 0.37 13.15
N THR A 237 1.03 0.83 12.95
CA THR A 237 2.03 0.98 14.02
C THR A 237 2.18 2.43 14.47
N ASP A 238 1.56 3.37 13.75
CA ASP A 238 1.65 4.82 13.94
C ASP A 238 3.08 5.37 13.92
N VAL A 239 4.02 4.60 13.36
CA VAL A 239 5.44 4.95 13.31
C VAL A 239 6.02 4.80 11.92
N ALA A 240 7.11 5.52 11.66
CA ALA A 240 7.97 5.41 10.49
C ALA A 240 9.38 5.00 10.94
N ILE A 241 10.08 4.27 10.07
CA ILE A 241 11.47 3.86 10.31
C ILE A 241 12.41 4.85 9.63
N PHE A 242 13.42 5.29 10.38
CA PHE A 242 14.50 6.14 9.93
C PHE A 242 15.80 5.32 9.94
N LEU A 243 16.32 5.04 8.74
CA LEU A 243 17.61 4.37 8.56
C LEU A 243 18.70 5.45 8.51
N VAL A 244 19.55 5.48 9.51
CA VAL A 244 20.55 6.54 9.67
C VAL A 244 21.95 5.95 9.63
N ASP A 245 22.92 6.65 9.06
CA ASP A 245 24.34 6.39 9.27
C ASP A 245 25.08 7.71 9.57
N ASN A 246 26.33 7.58 9.99
CA ASN A 246 27.15 8.73 10.35
C ASN A 246 27.87 9.36 9.13
N GLY A 247 27.25 9.32 7.94
CA GLY A 247 27.81 9.90 6.72
C GLY A 247 28.96 9.10 6.08
N GLN A 248 29.29 7.94 6.64
CA GLN A 248 30.43 7.13 6.15
C GLN A 248 30.12 6.38 4.84
N GLY A 249 28.84 6.17 4.53
CA GLY A 249 28.38 5.38 3.39
C GLY A 249 28.79 3.91 3.45
N ARG A 250 28.28 3.10 2.52
CA ARG A 250 28.52 1.64 2.44
C ARG A 250 28.15 0.88 3.72
N THR A 251 27.14 1.32 4.41
CA THR A 251 26.70 0.74 5.68
C THR A 251 25.60 -0.32 5.50
N GLY A 252 25.04 -0.44 4.29
CA GLY A 252 23.98 -1.40 3.99
C GLY A 252 22.57 -0.82 3.93
N LYS A 253 22.34 0.46 4.29
CA LYS A 253 21.01 1.12 4.22
C LYS A 253 20.31 0.86 2.90
N SER A 254 20.92 1.28 1.78
CA SER A 254 20.33 1.11 0.46
C SER A 254 20.18 -0.36 0.00
N THR A 255 20.90 -1.29 0.63
CA THR A 255 20.70 -2.74 0.43
C THR A 255 19.46 -3.22 1.17
N PHE A 256 19.23 -2.73 2.38
CA PHE A 256 18.03 -3.03 3.15
C PHE A 256 16.78 -2.46 2.48
N GLU A 257 16.80 -1.20 2.04
CA GLU A 257 15.70 -0.60 1.27
C GLU A 257 15.39 -1.42 0.01
N ARG A 258 16.43 -1.80 -0.74
CA ARG A 258 16.25 -2.64 -1.94
C ARG A 258 15.68 -4.01 -1.63
N LEU A 259 16.00 -4.60 -0.47
CA LEU A 259 15.37 -5.84 -0.01
C LEU A 259 13.87 -5.64 0.21
N LEU A 260 13.47 -4.54 0.87
CA LEU A 260 12.06 -4.19 1.09
C LEU A 260 11.32 -3.97 -0.24
N GLU A 261 11.92 -3.23 -1.17
CA GLU A 261 11.36 -3.00 -2.52
C GLU A 261 11.16 -4.32 -3.29
N ASN A 262 12.16 -5.21 -3.27
CA ASN A 262 12.07 -6.52 -3.92
C ASN A 262 10.99 -7.39 -3.29
N LEU A 263 10.84 -7.32 -1.97
CA LEU A 263 9.85 -8.09 -1.22
C LEU A 263 8.42 -7.69 -1.57
N VAL A 264 8.12 -6.39 -1.55
CA VAL A 264 6.78 -5.88 -1.89
C VAL A 264 6.53 -5.92 -3.39
N GLY A 265 7.58 -5.80 -4.20
CA GLY A 265 7.58 -5.86 -5.65
C GLY A 265 7.25 -4.56 -6.36
N ALA A 266 7.63 -4.51 -7.64
CA ALA A 266 7.44 -3.35 -8.48
C ALA A 266 5.97 -2.90 -8.54
N GLY A 267 5.76 -1.60 -8.41
CA GLY A 267 4.42 -0.99 -8.39
C GLY A 267 3.75 -0.89 -7.02
N ASN A 268 4.23 -1.63 -6.00
CA ASN A 268 3.68 -1.58 -4.65
C ASN A 268 4.47 -0.67 -3.69
N TYR A 269 5.59 -0.13 -4.12
CA TYR A 269 6.29 0.92 -3.39
C TYR A 269 6.30 2.24 -4.16
N GLY A 270 6.42 3.34 -3.44
CA GLY A 270 6.58 4.69 -3.95
C GLY A 270 7.81 5.36 -3.36
N SER A 271 8.49 6.18 -4.16
CA SER A 271 9.56 7.04 -3.66
C SER A 271 8.95 8.37 -3.19
N LEU A 272 9.13 8.68 -1.91
CA LEU A 272 8.64 9.93 -1.30
C LEU A 272 9.58 10.33 -0.17
N LYS A 273 10.39 11.37 -0.40
CA LYS A 273 11.28 11.93 0.63
C LYS A 273 10.48 12.66 1.69
N LEU A 274 11.04 12.82 2.87
CA LEU A 274 10.38 13.42 4.02
C LEU A 274 9.71 14.78 3.70
N LYS A 275 10.43 15.69 3.05
CA LYS A 275 9.88 17.00 2.62
C LYS A 275 8.80 16.91 1.54
N GLU A 276 8.70 15.80 0.85
CA GLU A 276 7.77 15.62 -0.27
C GLU A 276 6.38 15.16 0.19
N PHE A 277 6.21 14.81 1.46
CA PHE A 277 4.89 14.52 2.03
C PHE A 277 3.98 15.75 2.02
N GLU A 278 4.57 16.95 2.11
CA GLU A 278 3.81 18.21 2.10
C GLU A 278 3.60 18.77 0.67
N ASP A 279 4.02 18.03 -0.37
CA ASP A 279 3.73 18.34 -1.79
C ASP A 279 2.53 17.51 -2.25
N ASP A 280 1.39 18.17 -2.47
CA ASP A 280 0.13 17.54 -2.86
C ASP A 280 0.25 16.62 -4.08
N PHE A 281 1.03 17.03 -5.09
CA PHE A 281 1.18 16.25 -6.33
C PHE A 281 2.04 15.00 -6.13
N LYS A 282 3.09 15.13 -5.32
CA LYS A 282 3.96 13.99 -4.98
C LYS A 282 3.23 13.01 -4.07
N LEU A 283 2.52 13.52 -3.08
CA LEU A 283 1.69 12.71 -2.19
C LEU A 283 0.61 11.94 -2.98
N ALA A 284 0.01 12.55 -4.01
CA ALA A 284 -0.94 11.87 -4.88
C ALA A 284 -0.33 10.65 -5.59
N SER A 285 0.96 10.69 -5.96
CA SER A 285 1.66 9.57 -6.59
C SER A 285 1.89 8.38 -5.64
N ALA A 286 1.80 8.61 -4.33
CA ALA A 286 1.98 7.62 -3.28
C ALA A 286 0.70 6.79 -3.01
N THR A 287 -0.44 7.17 -3.59
CA THR A 287 -1.70 6.44 -3.40
C THR A 287 -1.62 5.00 -3.92
N GLY A 288 -2.20 4.05 -3.19
CA GLY A 288 -2.21 2.62 -3.56
C GLY A 288 -0.86 1.90 -3.41
N LYS A 289 0.11 2.50 -2.70
CA LYS A 289 1.39 1.87 -2.39
C LYS A 289 1.37 1.24 -1.00
N ALA A 290 1.99 0.07 -0.86
CA ALA A 290 2.15 -0.60 0.44
C ALA A 290 3.33 -0.04 1.24
N LEU A 291 4.34 0.48 0.54
CA LEU A 291 5.59 0.98 1.12
C LEU A 291 5.95 2.33 0.52
N LEU A 292 6.28 3.30 1.36
CA LEU A 292 6.83 4.59 0.96
C LEU A 292 8.28 4.68 1.42
N ILE A 293 9.20 4.82 0.46
CA ILE A 293 10.64 4.93 0.72
C ILE A 293 11.12 6.33 0.35
N GLY A 294 11.80 6.99 1.26
CA GLY A 294 12.57 8.21 1.00
C GLY A 294 14.05 7.92 1.09
N ASP A 295 14.68 7.64 -0.05
CA ASP A 295 16.13 7.41 -0.10
C ASP A 295 16.88 8.73 -0.13
N ASP A 296 18.00 8.79 0.62
CA ASP A 296 18.93 9.92 0.65
C ASP A 296 18.25 11.27 0.95
N ASN A 297 17.53 11.34 2.08
CA ASN A 297 17.04 12.62 2.60
C ASN A 297 18.22 13.49 3.03
N ASN A 298 18.17 14.77 2.64
CA ASN A 298 19.24 15.70 2.97
C ASN A 298 19.14 16.12 4.45
N PRO A 299 20.17 15.90 5.26
CA PRO A 299 20.18 16.28 6.69
C PRO A 299 20.09 17.80 6.91
N ASN A 300 20.41 18.62 5.89
CA ASN A 300 20.29 20.07 5.95
C ASN A 300 18.90 20.59 5.55
N ASP A 301 17.98 19.72 5.15
CA ASP A 301 16.61 20.13 4.89
C ASP A 301 15.92 20.56 6.20
N TYR A 302 15.12 21.62 6.13
CA TYR A 302 14.28 22.08 7.22
C TYR A 302 12.82 21.79 6.92
N ASN A 303 12.21 20.95 7.72
CA ASN A 303 10.80 20.56 7.56
C ASN A 303 9.92 21.54 8.35
N ARG A 304 9.34 22.53 7.66
CA ARG A 304 8.48 23.56 8.26
C ARG A 304 7.17 23.00 8.78
N THR A 305 6.62 22.03 8.08
CA THR A 305 5.38 21.34 8.43
C THR A 305 5.58 19.84 8.34
N SER A 306 4.85 19.08 9.13
CA SER A 306 4.88 17.61 9.14
C SER A 306 3.46 17.04 9.26
N GLU A 307 2.44 17.80 8.83
CA GLU A 307 1.04 17.43 9.02
C GLU A 307 0.66 16.22 8.16
N ASN A 308 0.98 16.27 6.88
CA ASN A 308 0.70 15.16 5.96
C ASN A 308 1.53 13.92 6.32
N PHE A 309 2.81 14.09 6.69
CA PHE A 309 3.63 12.98 7.17
C PHE A 309 2.98 12.28 8.38
N LYS A 310 2.53 13.05 9.38
CA LYS A 310 1.84 12.52 10.57
C LYS A 310 0.58 11.77 10.19
N SER A 311 -0.25 12.36 9.34
CA SER A 311 -1.52 11.77 8.91
C SER A 311 -1.32 10.51 8.04
N VAL A 312 -0.30 10.48 7.19
CA VAL A 312 0.07 9.27 6.42
C VAL A 312 0.54 8.16 7.36
N ALA A 313 1.38 8.49 8.35
CA ALA A 313 1.90 7.51 9.31
C ALA A 313 0.80 6.88 10.17
N THR A 314 -0.23 7.65 10.54
CA THR A 314 -1.37 7.20 11.34
C THR A 314 -2.53 6.63 10.50
N GLY A 315 -2.45 6.75 9.17
CA GLY A 315 -3.52 6.30 8.28
C GLY A 315 -4.80 7.12 8.45
N GLU A 316 -4.70 8.42 8.68
CA GLU A 316 -5.83 9.36 8.70
C GLU A 316 -6.26 9.74 7.28
N ASN A 317 -7.46 10.32 7.14
CA ASN A 317 -7.93 10.84 5.86
C ASN A 317 -7.19 12.13 5.51
N ILE A 318 -6.68 12.19 4.27
CA ILE A 318 -5.98 13.35 3.73
C ILE A 318 -6.65 13.72 2.41
N LEU A 319 -6.84 15.01 2.16
CA LEU A 319 -7.28 15.51 0.87
C LEU A 319 -6.11 15.39 -0.12
N ILE A 320 -6.28 14.58 -1.14
CA ILE A 320 -5.31 14.37 -2.22
C ILE A 320 -5.73 15.19 -3.44
N ASN A 321 -4.77 15.93 -4.00
CA ASN A 321 -4.99 16.80 -5.15
C ASN A 321 -4.14 16.35 -6.34
N PRO A 322 -4.55 15.33 -7.12
CA PRO A 322 -3.79 14.87 -8.26
C PRO A 322 -3.89 15.86 -9.42
N LYS A 323 -2.81 16.02 -10.17
CA LYS A 323 -2.76 16.96 -11.29
C LYS A 323 -3.80 16.64 -12.36
N GLY A 324 -4.70 17.57 -12.62
CA GLY A 324 -5.72 17.45 -13.68
C GLY A 324 -6.91 16.55 -13.33
N LEU A 325 -7.04 16.14 -12.09
CA LEU A 325 -8.19 15.38 -11.58
C LEU A 325 -8.86 16.14 -10.44
N THR A 326 -10.09 15.77 -10.12
CA THR A 326 -10.81 16.33 -8.96
C THR A 326 -10.12 15.86 -7.68
N PRO A 327 -9.89 16.74 -6.69
CA PRO A 327 -9.39 16.35 -5.37
C PRO A 327 -10.34 15.34 -4.70
N PHE A 328 -9.76 14.39 -3.96
CA PHE A 328 -10.51 13.36 -3.25
C PHE A 328 -9.87 13.04 -1.90
N ASN A 329 -10.68 12.61 -0.95
CA ASN A 329 -10.17 12.12 0.32
C ASN A 329 -9.55 10.73 0.15
N TYR A 330 -8.38 10.53 0.73
CA TYR A 330 -7.67 9.25 0.68
C TYR A 330 -7.12 8.90 2.05
N ARG A 331 -7.34 7.66 2.44
CA ARG A 331 -6.77 7.09 3.63
C ARG A 331 -5.61 6.18 3.26
N PHE A 332 -4.40 6.58 3.62
CA PHE A 332 -3.21 5.79 3.37
C PHE A 332 -3.22 4.49 4.18
N ASN A 333 -2.73 3.44 3.56
CA ASN A 333 -2.54 2.13 4.17
C ASN A 333 -1.18 1.60 3.68
N ASN A 334 -0.12 2.17 4.24
CA ASN A 334 1.26 1.92 3.85
C ASN A 334 2.18 1.99 5.06
N PHE A 335 3.41 1.54 4.87
CA PHE A 335 4.47 1.72 5.84
C PHE A 335 5.53 2.69 5.30
N ILE A 336 6.11 3.51 6.18
CA ILE A 336 7.07 4.56 5.81
C ILE A 336 8.46 4.15 6.26
N VAL A 337 9.43 4.19 5.32
CA VAL A 337 10.85 4.01 5.58
C VAL A 337 11.61 5.17 4.96
N GLN A 338 12.42 5.87 5.74
CA GLN A 338 13.21 7.01 5.30
C GLN A 338 14.68 6.75 5.56
N SER A 339 15.56 6.95 4.58
CA SER A 339 17.01 6.85 4.82
C SER A 339 17.71 8.20 4.67
N MET A 340 18.74 8.40 5.47
CA MET A 340 19.47 9.66 5.56
C MET A 340 20.86 9.47 6.21
N ASN A 341 21.73 10.45 5.99
CA ASN A 341 23.07 10.48 6.58
C ASN A 341 23.13 11.34 7.87
N GLY A 342 21.99 11.75 8.35
CA GLY A 342 21.72 12.56 9.54
C GLY A 342 20.28 12.99 9.51
N ILE A 343 19.63 13.14 10.65
CA ILE A 343 18.21 13.47 10.70
C ILE A 343 18.04 14.97 10.46
N PRO A 344 17.17 15.38 9.52
CA PRO A 344 16.95 16.79 9.22
C PRO A 344 16.24 17.51 10.37
N ARG A 345 16.32 18.83 10.38
CA ARG A 345 15.63 19.68 11.38
C ARG A 345 14.12 19.76 11.10
N PHE A 346 13.35 19.89 12.18
CA PHE A 346 11.91 20.06 12.16
C PHE A 346 11.52 21.32 12.93
N SER A 347 10.50 22.06 12.43
CA SER A 347 9.90 23.13 13.22
C SER A 347 8.91 22.60 14.25
N ASP A 348 8.35 21.42 14.02
CA ASP A 348 7.47 20.74 14.98
C ASP A 348 8.36 19.95 15.97
N THR A 349 8.56 20.51 17.15
CA THR A 349 9.31 19.89 18.26
C THR A 349 8.43 19.07 19.19
N SER A 350 7.15 18.88 18.83
CA SER A 350 6.19 18.19 19.68
C SER A 350 6.47 16.69 19.81
N ASP A 351 6.17 16.14 20.98
CA ASP A 351 6.17 14.69 21.20
C ASP A 351 5.24 13.94 20.23
N VAL A 352 4.24 14.65 19.66
CA VAL A 352 3.33 14.07 18.67
C VAL A 352 4.05 13.68 17.40
N LEU A 353 5.06 14.43 16.96
CA LEU A 353 5.88 14.07 15.81
C LEU A 353 6.88 12.95 16.17
N PHE A 354 7.68 13.16 17.21
CA PHE A 354 8.82 12.30 17.50
C PHE A 354 8.43 10.89 17.99
N ARG A 355 7.30 10.71 18.64
CA ARG A 355 6.79 9.37 18.99
C ARG A 355 6.55 8.47 17.79
N ARG A 356 6.46 9.06 16.57
CA ARG A 356 6.32 8.32 15.32
C ARG A 356 7.62 7.84 14.73
N PHE A 357 8.74 8.24 15.32
CA PHE A 357 10.04 7.85 14.80
C PHE A 357 10.53 6.58 15.49
N ARG A 358 11.13 5.69 14.72
CA ARG A 358 12.02 4.64 15.18
C ARG A 358 13.27 4.70 14.33
N VAL A 359 14.41 4.79 14.98
CA VAL A 359 15.70 4.95 14.31
C VAL A 359 16.43 3.63 14.32
N ILE A 360 16.96 3.23 13.17
CA ILE A 360 17.89 2.10 13.04
C ILE A 360 19.21 2.66 12.51
N VAL A 361 20.24 2.60 13.33
CA VAL A 361 21.56 3.07 12.95
C VAL A 361 22.33 1.97 12.21
N PHE A 362 22.87 2.33 11.04
CA PHE A 362 23.73 1.51 10.22
C PHE A 362 25.17 1.98 10.38
N ASP A 363 25.85 1.55 11.42
CA ASP A 363 27.20 1.97 11.82
C ASP A 363 28.32 1.06 11.28
N HIS A 364 27.96 -0.17 10.83
CA HIS A 364 28.95 -1.08 10.27
C HIS A 364 29.30 -0.73 8.82
N GLN A 365 30.59 -0.39 8.59
CA GLN A 365 31.07 -0.05 7.26
C GLN A 365 31.61 -1.29 6.52
N TYR A 366 31.03 -1.58 5.37
CA TYR A 366 31.45 -2.69 4.52
C TYR A 366 32.53 -2.28 3.51
N LYS A 367 33.54 -3.14 3.32
CA LYS A 367 34.55 -2.95 2.27
C LYS A 367 33.90 -3.07 0.87
N ALA A 368 34.36 -2.23 -0.06
CA ALA A 368 33.91 -2.34 -1.46
C ALA A 368 34.56 -3.54 -2.14
N THR A 369 33.87 -4.68 -2.10
CA THR A 369 34.31 -5.91 -2.78
C THR A 369 33.29 -6.33 -3.84
N ALA A 370 33.69 -7.12 -4.81
CA ALA A 370 32.75 -7.71 -5.79
C ALA A 370 31.69 -8.59 -5.12
N ALA A 371 32.04 -9.28 -4.01
CA ALA A 371 31.10 -10.08 -3.24
C ALA A 371 29.97 -9.22 -2.64
N ASN A 372 30.30 -8.07 -2.03
CA ASN A 372 29.32 -7.16 -1.45
C ASN A 372 28.41 -6.53 -2.52
N LYS A 373 28.92 -6.29 -3.72
CA LYS A 373 28.10 -5.82 -4.85
C LYS A 373 27.07 -6.87 -5.25
N ARG A 374 27.43 -8.16 -5.27
CA ARG A 374 26.52 -9.26 -5.60
C ARG A 374 25.36 -9.38 -4.61
N ILE A 375 25.55 -9.02 -3.33
CA ILE A 375 24.44 -9.00 -2.36
C ILE A 375 23.31 -8.12 -2.87
N LYS A 376 23.60 -6.89 -3.28
CA LYS A 376 22.61 -5.92 -3.74
C LYS A 376 22.05 -6.28 -5.14
N ASP A 377 22.92 -6.76 -6.02
CA ASP A 377 22.56 -6.97 -7.42
C ASP A 377 21.87 -8.32 -7.68
N GLU A 378 22.20 -9.36 -6.88
CA GLU A 378 21.78 -10.75 -7.12
C GLU A 378 21.03 -11.34 -5.91
N TYR A 379 21.67 -11.41 -4.71
CA TYR A 379 21.20 -12.25 -3.62
C TYR A 379 19.86 -11.79 -3.05
N ILE A 380 19.69 -10.48 -2.80
CA ILE A 380 18.43 -9.92 -2.26
C ILE A 380 17.28 -9.88 -3.28
N LYS A 381 17.51 -10.33 -4.51
CA LYS A 381 16.47 -10.54 -5.54
C LYS A 381 16.10 -12.01 -5.71
N ASP A 382 16.86 -12.91 -5.09
CA ASP A 382 16.60 -14.36 -5.21
C ASP A 382 15.27 -14.70 -4.56
N GLN A 383 14.41 -15.38 -5.32
CA GLN A 383 13.06 -15.73 -4.89
C GLN A 383 13.05 -16.57 -3.60
N ARG A 384 14.03 -17.46 -3.43
CA ARG A 384 14.13 -18.31 -2.23
C ARG A 384 14.39 -17.47 -0.98
N LEU A 385 15.21 -16.42 -1.10
CA LEU A 385 15.46 -15.49 0.00
C LEU A 385 14.22 -14.68 0.31
N LEU A 386 13.56 -14.14 -0.70
CA LEU A 386 12.35 -13.33 -0.52
C LEU A 386 11.22 -14.17 0.12
N GLU A 387 11.03 -15.42 -0.30
CA GLU A 387 10.06 -16.34 0.33
C GLU A 387 10.41 -16.63 1.79
N PHE A 388 11.69 -16.84 2.12
CA PHE A 388 12.14 -17.01 3.50
C PHE A 388 11.85 -15.76 4.35
N VAL A 389 12.21 -14.58 3.83
CA VAL A 389 11.98 -13.29 4.49
C VAL A 389 10.50 -13.06 4.73
N LEU A 390 9.68 -13.28 3.70
CA LEU A 390 8.23 -13.16 3.81
C LEU A 390 7.65 -14.09 4.88
N LYS A 391 8.04 -15.38 4.84
CA LYS A 391 7.58 -16.36 5.84
C LYS A 391 7.93 -15.92 7.26
N LYS A 392 9.16 -15.47 7.48
CA LYS A 392 9.62 -15.01 8.81
C LYS A 392 8.88 -13.74 9.24
N ALA A 393 8.71 -12.77 8.34
CA ALA A 393 7.96 -11.55 8.62
C ALA A 393 6.49 -11.83 8.96
N LEU A 394 5.83 -12.72 8.23
CA LEU A 394 4.43 -13.10 8.47
C LEU A 394 4.22 -13.93 9.74
N SER A 395 5.27 -14.55 10.29
CA SER A 395 5.21 -15.22 11.59
C SER A 395 5.22 -14.26 12.77
N MET A 396 5.50 -12.97 12.52
CA MET A 396 5.52 -11.91 13.52
C MET A 396 4.25 -11.06 13.41
N THR A 397 3.68 -10.70 14.55
CA THR A 397 2.49 -9.84 14.65
C THR A 397 2.74 -8.74 15.66
N PRO A 398 3.70 -7.82 15.42
CA PRO A 398 3.99 -6.77 16.38
C PRO A 398 2.80 -5.81 16.46
N ASP A 399 2.19 -5.67 17.62
CA ASP A 399 1.22 -4.59 17.87
C ASP A 399 1.94 -3.24 18.04
N VAL A 400 3.18 -3.28 18.52
CA VAL A 400 4.07 -2.12 18.69
C VAL A 400 5.46 -2.50 18.20
N LEU A 401 6.10 -1.61 17.44
CA LEU A 401 7.50 -1.80 17.04
C LEU A 401 8.43 -1.52 18.22
N GLN A 402 9.48 -2.33 18.33
CA GLN A 402 10.51 -2.16 19.35
C GLN A 402 11.05 -0.73 19.32
N ASP A 403 11.23 -0.15 20.49
CA ASP A 403 11.88 1.15 20.67
C ASP A 403 13.24 0.92 21.34
N THR A 404 14.29 0.97 20.55
CA THR A 404 15.64 0.68 21.03
C THR A 404 16.19 1.86 21.85
N THR A 405 17.09 1.60 22.81
CA THR A 405 17.77 2.65 23.57
C THR A 405 18.48 3.64 22.64
N GLU A 406 19.18 3.12 21.61
CA GLU A 406 19.84 3.93 20.59
C GLU A 406 18.86 4.86 19.85
N SER A 407 17.66 4.36 19.49
CA SER A 407 16.61 5.16 18.87
C SER A 407 16.13 6.28 19.79
N GLN A 408 15.91 5.97 21.06
CA GLN A 408 15.45 6.95 22.06
C GLN A 408 16.49 8.07 22.32
N GLU A 409 17.77 7.71 22.41
CA GLU A 409 18.85 8.67 22.58
C GLU A 409 18.93 9.61 21.38
N ILE A 410 18.94 9.09 20.16
CA ILE A 410 18.98 9.92 18.95
C ILE A 410 17.75 10.84 18.86
N ILE A 411 16.55 10.34 19.17
CA ILE A 411 15.33 11.17 19.17
C ILE A 411 15.42 12.28 20.22
N LYS A 412 16.02 11.99 21.38
CA LYS A 412 16.24 12.99 22.42
C LYS A 412 17.22 14.08 21.94
N ASP A 413 18.34 13.68 21.36
CA ASP A 413 19.35 14.62 20.81
C ASP A 413 18.72 15.52 19.73
N ILE A 414 17.89 14.94 18.85
CA ILE A 414 17.19 15.72 17.82
C ILE A 414 16.21 16.74 18.43
N LYS A 415 15.51 16.38 19.50
CA LYS A 415 14.61 17.32 20.19
C LYS A 415 15.40 18.49 20.78
N GLU A 416 16.51 18.19 21.44
CA GLU A 416 17.41 19.18 22.02
C GLU A 416 17.99 20.09 20.93
N ASP A 417 18.48 19.53 19.82
CA ASP A 417 19.01 20.29 18.67
C ASP A 417 17.95 21.13 17.93
N ASN A 418 16.69 20.70 17.95
CA ASN A 418 15.58 21.43 17.31
C ASN A 418 14.98 22.51 18.23
N ASP A 419 15.22 22.47 19.53
CA ASP A 419 14.86 23.56 20.43
C ASP A 419 15.92 24.66 20.32
N SER A 420 15.63 25.62 19.45
CA SER A 420 16.52 26.72 19.15
C SER A 420 16.83 27.60 20.37
N VAL A 421 15.94 27.63 21.33
CA VAL A 421 16.12 28.37 22.58
C VAL A 421 17.06 27.61 23.51
N ASP A 422 16.85 26.31 23.66
CA ASP A 422 17.72 25.47 24.47
C ASP A 422 19.11 25.38 23.83
N HIS A 423 19.21 25.21 22.51
CA HIS A 423 20.50 25.26 21.79
C HIS A 423 21.23 26.59 22.00
N PHE A 424 20.52 27.72 21.99
CA PHE A 424 21.09 29.01 22.27
C PHE A 424 21.57 29.12 23.73
N ILE A 425 20.78 28.62 24.67
CA ILE A 425 21.10 28.63 26.10
C ILE A 425 22.31 27.77 26.38
N GLU A 426 22.41 26.59 25.84
CA GLU A 426 23.49 25.64 26.12
C GLU A 426 24.80 25.99 25.43
N ASN A 427 24.78 26.53 24.21
CA ASN A 427 25.99 26.73 23.41
C ASN A 427 26.51 28.17 23.43
N TYR A 428 25.64 29.17 23.65
CA TYR A 428 26.03 30.58 23.57
C TYR A 428 26.02 31.30 24.92
N LEU A 429 25.11 30.95 25.84
CA LEU A 429 25.12 31.60 27.16
C LEU A 429 26.35 31.28 28.02
N PRO A 430 26.93 30.06 28.01
CA PRO A 430 28.13 29.77 28.81
C PRO A 430 29.37 30.56 28.35
N GLU A 431 29.40 30.98 27.07
CA GLU A 431 30.50 31.75 26.50
C GLU A 431 30.44 33.24 26.87
N MET A 432 29.34 33.67 27.50
CA MET A 432 29.17 35.06 27.91
C MET A 432 29.91 35.36 29.21
N GLU A 433 30.84 36.30 29.16
CA GLU A 433 31.59 36.78 30.36
C GLU A 433 30.72 37.55 31.35
N SER A 434 29.53 38.04 30.95
CA SER A 434 28.68 38.88 31.77
C SER A 434 27.46 38.15 32.31
N THR A 435 27.26 38.21 33.64
CA THR A 435 26.11 37.62 34.33
C THR A 435 24.84 38.49 34.26
N ARG A 436 24.95 39.68 33.67
CA ARG A 436 23.81 40.65 33.53
C ARG A 436 23.77 41.16 32.10
N VAL A 437 22.87 40.60 31.29
CA VAL A 437 22.72 40.99 29.87
C VAL A 437 21.28 41.45 29.65
N PRO A 438 21.07 42.63 28.99
CA PRO A 438 19.69 43.05 28.65
C PRO A 438 18.99 42.01 27.78
N ILE A 439 17.73 41.75 28.06
CA ILE A 439 16.92 40.75 27.32
C ILE A 439 16.82 41.09 25.82
N THR A 440 16.82 42.37 25.48
CA THR A 440 16.82 42.86 24.09
C THR A 440 18.10 42.54 23.35
N PHE A 441 19.24 42.48 24.04
CA PHE A 441 20.52 42.04 23.47
C PHE A 441 20.52 40.54 23.27
N LEU A 442 20.10 39.76 24.28
CA LEU A 442 19.96 38.31 24.19
C LEU A 442 19.05 37.91 23.03
N PHE A 443 17.92 38.59 22.88
CA PHE A 443 17.01 38.34 21.77
C PHE A 443 17.63 38.63 20.39
N LYS A 444 18.36 39.76 20.26
CA LYS A 444 19.10 40.07 19.02
C LYS A 444 20.20 39.08 18.73
N LEU A 445 20.92 38.61 19.74
CA LEU A 445 21.93 37.59 19.59
C LEU A 445 21.32 36.25 19.19
N PHE A 446 20.22 35.87 19.85
CA PHE A 446 19.44 34.67 19.48
C PHE A 446 19.01 34.75 18.01
N LEU A 447 18.41 35.85 17.57
CA LEU A 447 18.04 36.03 16.15
C LEU A 447 19.24 35.93 15.22
N ALA A 448 20.37 36.52 15.58
CA ALA A 448 21.61 36.44 14.77
C ALA A 448 22.18 35.02 14.67
N THR A 449 21.91 34.14 15.66
CA THR A 449 22.32 32.73 15.62
C THR A 449 21.34 31.85 14.84
N MET A 450 20.12 32.35 14.58
CA MET A 450 19.09 31.65 13.83
C MET A 450 19.13 31.92 12.31
N ASP A 451 19.82 32.97 11.88
CA ASP A 451 19.95 33.38 10.45
C ASP A 451 21.16 32.68 9.74
N TYR A 452 21.74 31.63 10.34
CA TYR A 452 22.81 30.82 9.75
C TYR A 452 22.30 29.41 9.33
#